data_7862a38e3b31b2a11926698218d8f51e
#
_entry.id   7862a38e3b31b2a11926698218d8f51e
#
_cell.length_a   1.000
_cell.length_b   1.000
_cell.length_c   1.000
_cell.angle_alpha   90.00
_cell.angle_beta   90.00
_cell.angle_gamma   90.00
#
_symmetry.space_group_name_H-M   'P 1'
#
loop_
_entity.id
_entity.type
_entity.pdbx_description
1 polymer ?
#
loop_
_entity_poly.entity_id
_entity_poly.type
_entity_poly.pdbx_seq_one_letter_code
_entity_poly.pdbx_strand_id
1 'polypeptide(L)'
;MLQQLARDFVDEEIIPNASKWDLESIYPLEAIKNASDIGLLTVKIPEKYGGGGMGSIEDVIISEEIGRGDPGFATAAGSTILASYPIITGGTEEQKEKYLSKTANGVIASYCVTEPNAGSDVRGIKTEAVREGDEYIINGSKMWITGAGHAEWFFVLAYTNKKAGYKGMSGFIIDADSEGIELGKKEMNMGQRCSDTRSVTFTDVKVPVENLIGGKENDGWINAMKAFDHSRPAISSHAVGNARGAMEEALQYSKERETMGKPIFSHQSISFMIADMATKIEAARLLCWKAASVLDNGNRNTLEAAHAKRFAADICMEVTTDAVQVFGGYGYSEEYPVARRMRGAKVYQIFEGTSQIQRLIISRELIS
;
A
#
# COMPACT_ATOMS: atom_id res chain seq x y z
N MET A 1 21.62 -8.60 -4.68
CA MET A 1 21.78 -7.35 -5.46
C MET A 1 20.59 -6.42 -5.24
N LEU A 2 19.35 -6.76 -5.62
CA LEU A 2 18.16 -5.89 -5.45
C LEU A 2 17.91 -5.48 -4.00
N GLN A 3 17.97 -6.41 -3.05
CA GLN A 3 17.82 -6.08 -1.63
C GLN A 3 18.86 -5.06 -1.16
N GLN A 4 20.10 -5.17 -1.61
CA GLN A 4 21.15 -4.21 -1.22
C GLN A 4 20.89 -2.84 -1.83
N LEU A 5 20.50 -2.77 -3.11
CA LEU A 5 20.12 -1.52 -3.77
C LEU A 5 18.97 -0.82 -3.02
N ALA A 6 17.93 -1.58 -2.65
CA ALA A 6 16.81 -1.03 -1.90
C ALA A 6 17.24 -0.56 -0.50
N ARG A 7 18.14 -1.31 0.17
CA ARG A 7 18.67 -0.95 1.49
C ARG A 7 19.49 0.33 1.43
N ASP A 8 20.41 0.44 0.47
CA ASP A 8 21.26 1.62 0.31
C ASP A 8 20.38 2.87 0.05
N PHE A 9 19.41 2.78 -0.85
CA PHE A 9 18.45 3.86 -1.08
C PHE A 9 17.67 4.24 0.18
N VAL A 10 17.23 3.26 0.95
CA VAL A 10 16.49 3.48 2.20
C VAL A 10 17.35 4.19 3.25
N ASP A 11 18.61 3.77 3.39
CA ASP A 11 19.53 4.33 4.37
C ASP A 11 19.97 5.76 4.00
N GLU A 12 20.12 6.06 2.71
CA GLU A 12 20.56 7.35 2.21
C GLU A 12 19.43 8.37 2.02
N GLU A 13 18.26 7.93 1.53
CA GLU A 13 17.20 8.85 1.12
C GLU A 13 15.97 8.83 2.04
N ILE A 14 15.57 7.66 2.58
CA ILE A 14 14.31 7.56 3.32
C ILE A 14 14.52 7.86 4.81
N ILE A 15 15.41 7.11 5.48
CA ILE A 15 15.58 7.20 6.95
C ILE A 15 15.92 8.63 7.40
N PRO A 16 16.84 9.37 6.74
CA PRO A 16 17.18 10.71 7.17
C PRO A 16 16.03 11.73 7.08
N ASN A 17 15.09 11.51 6.16
CA ASN A 17 14.00 12.43 5.87
C ASN A 17 12.66 12.05 6.52
N ALA A 18 12.50 10.79 6.96
CA ALA A 18 11.25 10.21 7.39
C ALA A 18 10.56 10.98 8.53
N SER A 19 11.31 11.45 9.52
CA SER A 19 10.76 12.24 10.63
C SER A 19 10.20 13.57 10.16
N LYS A 20 10.92 14.28 9.31
CA LYS A 20 10.47 15.55 8.73
C LYS A 20 9.21 15.35 7.89
N TRP A 21 9.19 14.36 7.01
CA TRP A 21 8.03 14.09 6.17
C TRP A 21 6.77 13.78 6.99
N ASP A 22 6.89 13.02 8.09
CA ASP A 22 5.73 12.70 8.94
C ASP A 22 5.27 13.93 9.75
N LEU A 23 6.20 14.62 10.43
CA LEU A 23 5.87 15.76 11.29
C LEU A 23 5.26 16.94 10.52
N GLU A 24 5.84 17.26 9.36
CA GLU A 24 5.39 18.37 8.51
C GLU A 24 4.35 17.92 7.47
N SER A 25 4.01 16.63 7.47
CA SER A 25 3.08 16.03 6.50
C SER A 25 3.48 16.31 5.04
N ILE A 26 4.76 16.23 4.71
CA ILE A 26 5.29 16.47 3.36
C ILE A 26 5.17 15.20 2.54
N TYR A 27 4.54 15.28 1.35
CA TYR A 27 4.55 14.16 0.39
C TYR A 27 5.94 14.03 -0.24
N PRO A 28 6.58 12.86 -0.20
CA PRO A 28 7.99 12.69 -0.57
C PRO A 28 8.17 12.48 -2.09
N LEU A 29 7.64 13.41 -2.91
CA LEU A 29 7.56 13.28 -4.36
C LEU A 29 8.92 13.05 -5.02
N GLU A 30 9.96 13.79 -4.60
CA GLU A 30 11.30 13.67 -5.17
C GLU A 30 11.90 12.29 -4.86
N ALA A 31 11.81 11.83 -3.62
CA ALA A 31 12.32 10.51 -3.25
C ALA A 31 11.53 9.37 -3.95
N ILE A 32 10.22 9.55 -4.20
CA ILE A 32 9.42 8.59 -4.99
C ILE A 32 9.93 8.55 -6.44
N LYS A 33 10.22 9.71 -7.06
CA LYS A 33 10.80 9.77 -8.40
C LYS A 33 12.17 9.09 -8.45
N ASN A 34 13.06 9.42 -7.52
CA ASN A 34 14.39 8.80 -7.43
C ASN A 34 14.29 7.26 -7.29
N ALA A 35 13.37 6.76 -6.45
CA ALA A 35 13.12 5.32 -6.31
C ALA A 35 12.58 4.67 -7.60
N SER A 36 11.76 5.39 -8.37
CA SER A 36 11.26 4.93 -9.66
C SER A 36 12.37 4.90 -10.70
N ASP A 37 13.21 5.93 -10.77
CA ASP A 37 14.31 6.06 -11.74
C ASP A 37 15.35 4.94 -11.61
N ILE A 38 15.57 4.44 -10.39
CA ILE A 38 16.44 3.28 -10.13
C ILE A 38 15.68 1.94 -10.15
N GLY A 39 14.40 1.94 -10.55
CA GLY A 39 13.59 0.75 -10.78
C GLY A 39 12.97 0.10 -9.54
N LEU A 40 13.10 0.68 -8.34
CA LEU A 40 12.58 0.07 -7.10
C LEU A 40 11.04 0.03 -7.03
N LEU A 41 10.34 0.97 -7.65
CA LEU A 41 8.87 1.06 -7.60
C LEU A 41 8.19 0.51 -8.85
N THR A 42 8.96 0.10 -9.87
CA THR A 42 8.44 -0.30 -11.18
C THR A 42 8.71 -1.76 -11.51
N VAL A 43 9.18 -2.54 -10.55
CA VAL A 43 9.62 -3.93 -10.71
C VAL A 43 8.53 -4.84 -11.31
N LYS A 44 7.26 -4.61 -10.99
CA LYS A 44 6.11 -5.39 -11.49
C LYS A 44 5.57 -4.93 -12.84
N ILE A 45 6.00 -3.79 -13.34
CA ILE A 45 5.61 -3.31 -14.66
C ILE A 45 6.42 -4.07 -15.72
N PRO A 46 5.78 -4.63 -16.77
CA PRO A 46 6.51 -5.36 -17.80
C PRO A 46 7.57 -4.50 -18.49
N GLU A 47 8.71 -5.10 -18.89
CA GLU A 47 9.83 -4.42 -19.53
C GLU A 47 9.41 -3.64 -20.78
N LYS A 48 8.48 -4.19 -21.58
CA LYS A 48 7.98 -3.52 -22.81
C LYS A 48 7.30 -2.18 -22.54
N TYR A 49 6.92 -1.88 -21.28
CA TYR A 49 6.36 -0.60 -20.87
C TYR A 49 7.34 0.22 -20.00
N GLY A 50 8.62 -0.18 -19.96
CA GLY A 50 9.67 0.52 -19.26
C GLY A 50 9.87 0.12 -17.79
N GLY A 51 9.22 -0.93 -17.32
CA GLY A 51 9.40 -1.45 -15.96
C GLY A 51 10.46 -2.54 -15.86
N GLY A 52 10.58 -3.14 -14.66
CA GLY A 52 11.56 -4.18 -14.37
C GLY A 52 11.19 -5.58 -14.85
N GLY A 53 9.92 -5.85 -15.19
CA GLY A 53 9.44 -7.15 -15.65
C GLY A 53 9.66 -8.30 -14.66
N MET A 54 9.85 -7.98 -13.37
CA MET A 54 10.21 -8.95 -12.32
C MET A 54 8.97 -9.55 -11.64
N GLY A 55 9.22 -10.56 -10.80
CA GLY A 55 8.21 -11.28 -10.07
C GLY A 55 7.74 -10.58 -8.77
N SER A 56 6.84 -11.27 -8.08
CA SER A 56 6.33 -10.83 -6.79
C SER A 56 7.33 -11.09 -5.66
N ILE A 57 8.27 -12.03 -5.82
CA ILE A 57 9.35 -12.27 -4.86
C ILE A 57 10.27 -11.04 -4.78
N GLU A 58 10.68 -10.49 -5.91
CA GLU A 58 11.51 -9.28 -5.96
C GLU A 58 10.75 -8.10 -5.34
N ASP A 59 9.47 -7.96 -5.66
CA ASP A 59 8.61 -6.90 -5.12
C ASP A 59 8.51 -6.97 -3.58
N VAL A 60 8.28 -8.14 -2.98
CA VAL A 60 8.17 -8.26 -1.51
C VAL A 60 9.52 -8.05 -0.81
N ILE A 61 10.65 -8.40 -1.44
CA ILE A 61 12.00 -8.13 -0.89
C ILE A 61 12.26 -6.62 -0.84
N ILE A 62 11.99 -5.91 -1.94
CA ILE A 62 12.14 -4.45 -2.01
C ILE A 62 11.16 -3.76 -1.05
N SER A 63 9.91 -4.20 -1.04
CA SER A 63 8.86 -3.66 -0.16
C SER A 63 9.21 -3.77 1.32
N GLU A 64 9.86 -4.85 1.74
CA GLU A 64 10.33 -4.99 3.13
C GLU A 64 11.40 -3.95 3.47
N GLU A 65 12.40 -3.73 2.59
CA GLU A 65 13.43 -2.70 2.83
C GLU A 65 12.80 -1.30 2.86
N ILE A 66 11.89 -0.97 1.94
CA ILE A 66 11.19 0.32 1.92
C ILE A 66 10.38 0.52 3.21
N GLY A 67 9.64 -0.51 3.66
CA GLY A 67 8.89 -0.46 4.93
C GLY A 67 9.79 -0.31 6.16
N ARG A 68 11.03 -0.86 6.13
CA ARG A 68 12.06 -0.66 7.15
C ARG A 68 12.47 0.82 7.24
N GLY A 69 12.52 1.51 6.11
CA GLY A 69 12.82 2.93 6.07
C GLY A 69 11.73 3.76 6.74
N ASP A 70 10.54 3.78 6.15
CA ASP A 70 9.40 4.52 6.70
C ASP A 70 8.05 3.96 6.19
N PRO A 71 7.07 3.71 7.09
CA PRO A 71 5.76 3.20 6.69
C PRO A 71 4.94 4.21 5.88
N GLY A 72 5.15 5.51 6.06
CA GLY A 72 4.44 6.56 5.33
C GLY A 72 4.95 6.68 3.89
N PHE A 73 6.28 6.66 3.70
CA PHE A 73 6.90 6.60 2.39
C PHE A 73 6.45 5.34 1.64
N ALA A 74 6.50 4.17 2.30
CA ALA A 74 6.08 2.91 1.70
C ALA A 74 4.65 2.96 1.16
N THR A 75 3.72 3.56 1.91
CA THR A 75 2.32 3.71 1.48
C THR A 75 2.18 4.75 0.36
N ALA A 76 2.87 5.87 0.43
CA ALA A 76 2.86 6.90 -0.61
C ALA A 76 3.36 6.33 -1.96
N ALA A 77 4.51 5.66 -1.94
CA ALA A 77 5.12 5.04 -3.11
C ALA A 77 4.29 3.87 -3.68
N GLY A 78 3.71 3.04 -2.80
CA GLY A 78 2.89 1.88 -3.19
C GLY A 78 1.54 2.22 -3.81
N SER A 79 1.05 3.48 -3.70
CA SER A 79 -0.27 3.87 -4.23
C SER A 79 -0.35 3.73 -5.75
N THR A 80 0.72 4.09 -6.45
CA THR A 80 0.79 4.08 -7.91
C THR A 80 0.75 2.67 -8.49
N ILE A 81 1.53 1.74 -7.92
CA ILE A 81 1.49 0.35 -8.41
C ILE A 81 0.14 -0.31 -8.10
N LEU A 82 -0.49 0.02 -6.96
CA LEU A 82 -1.84 -0.45 -6.65
C LEU A 82 -2.85 0.01 -7.71
N ALA A 83 -2.81 1.29 -8.12
CA ALA A 83 -3.65 1.83 -9.18
C ALA A 83 -3.38 1.17 -10.54
N SER A 84 -2.17 0.69 -10.78
CA SER A 84 -1.74 0.08 -12.03
C SER A 84 -2.16 -1.39 -12.16
N TYR A 85 -2.37 -2.12 -11.07
CA TYR A 85 -2.74 -3.55 -11.13
C TYR A 85 -4.00 -3.85 -11.95
N PRO A 86 -5.12 -3.07 -11.89
CA PRO A 86 -6.27 -3.30 -12.76
C PRO A 86 -5.92 -3.19 -14.24
N ILE A 87 -4.98 -2.31 -14.62
CA ILE A 87 -4.51 -2.17 -16.00
C ILE A 87 -3.59 -3.35 -16.38
N ILE A 88 -2.65 -3.72 -15.50
CA ILE A 88 -1.76 -4.87 -15.72
C ILE A 88 -2.57 -6.14 -15.99
N THR A 89 -3.62 -6.39 -15.18
CA THR A 89 -4.38 -7.64 -15.21
C THR A 89 -5.56 -7.65 -16.17
N GLY A 90 -6.10 -6.49 -16.54
CA GLY A 90 -7.34 -6.41 -17.32
C GLY A 90 -7.36 -5.32 -18.40
N GLY A 91 -6.34 -4.48 -18.52
CA GLY A 91 -6.29 -3.41 -19.51
C GLY A 91 -6.05 -3.91 -20.93
N THR A 92 -6.46 -3.12 -21.94
CA THR A 92 -6.08 -3.33 -23.33
C THR A 92 -4.59 -3.01 -23.54
N GLU A 93 -4.00 -3.40 -24.68
CA GLU A 93 -2.60 -3.11 -24.95
C GLU A 93 -2.35 -1.58 -25.05
N GLU A 94 -3.32 -0.83 -25.61
CA GLU A 94 -3.25 0.64 -25.69
C GLU A 94 -3.29 1.28 -24.30
N GLN A 95 -4.14 0.78 -23.40
CA GLN A 95 -4.20 1.24 -22.02
C GLN A 95 -2.91 0.93 -21.26
N LYS A 96 -2.36 -0.27 -21.44
CA LYS A 96 -1.08 -0.66 -20.83
C LYS A 96 0.06 0.22 -21.35
N GLU A 97 0.18 0.40 -22.67
CA GLU A 97 1.18 1.25 -23.29
C GLU A 97 1.10 2.68 -22.74
N LYS A 98 -0.10 3.27 -22.73
CA LYS A 98 -0.29 4.67 -22.29
C LYS A 98 -0.01 4.86 -20.81
N TYR A 99 -0.59 4.04 -19.91
CA TYR A 99 -0.60 4.32 -18.48
C TYR A 99 0.52 3.60 -17.72
N LEU A 100 0.93 2.39 -18.12
CA LEU A 100 2.05 1.71 -17.47
C LEU A 100 3.38 2.36 -17.84
N SER A 101 3.55 2.86 -19.07
CA SER A 101 4.72 3.65 -19.45
C SER A 101 4.82 4.96 -18.66
N LYS A 102 3.69 5.65 -18.42
CA LYS A 102 3.67 6.82 -17.52
C LYS A 102 4.12 6.44 -16.12
N THR A 103 3.59 5.35 -15.58
CA THR A 103 3.95 4.84 -14.25
C THR A 103 5.43 4.47 -14.15
N ALA A 104 5.98 3.80 -15.19
CA ALA A 104 7.39 3.46 -15.26
C ALA A 104 8.31 4.68 -15.24
N ASN A 105 7.81 5.83 -15.73
CA ASN A 105 8.50 7.13 -15.72
C ASN A 105 8.20 7.97 -14.45
N GLY A 106 7.72 7.36 -13.38
CA GLY A 106 7.54 8.02 -12.07
C GLY A 106 6.27 8.87 -11.94
N VAL A 107 5.31 8.74 -12.86
CA VAL A 107 4.00 9.40 -12.76
C VAL A 107 3.21 8.78 -11.60
N ILE A 108 2.66 9.64 -10.75
CA ILE A 108 1.85 9.22 -9.61
C ILE A 108 0.42 8.90 -10.07
N ALA A 109 -0.12 7.80 -9.55
CA ALA A 109 -1.51 7.42 -9.72
C ALA A 109 -2.14 7.01 -8.41
N SER A 110 -3.48 7.08 -8.33
CA SER A 110 -4.19 6.71 -7.12
C SER A 110 -5.37 5.79 -7.37
N TYR A 111 -5.65 4.93 -6.37
CA TYR A 111 -6.67 3.88 -6.43
C TYR A 111 -7.95 4.32 -5.73
N CYS A 112 -9.01 4.61 -6.50
CA CYS A 112 -10.28 5.17 -6.05
C CYS A 112 -11.39 4.11 -5.97
N VAL A 113 -11.45 3.36 -4.87
CA VAL A 113 -12.49 2.35 -4.61
C VAL A 113 -13.34 2.72 -3.41
N THR A 114 -12.72 2.98 -2.25
CA THR A 114 -13.40 3.29 -0.98
C THR A 114 -14.23 4.56 -1.08
N GLU A 115 -15.40 4.56 -0.45
CA GLU A 115 -16.30 5.73 -0.32
C GLU A 115 -16.56 6.04 1.15
N PRO A 116 -17.10 7.23 1.49
CA PRO A 116 -17.37 7.62 2.88
C PRO A 116 -18.19 6.58 3.67
N ASN A 117 -19.09 5.87 3.02
CA ASN A 117 -19.97 4.86 3.62
C ASN A 117 -19.68 3.41 3.15
N ALA A 118 -18.62 3.17 2.41
CA ALA A 118 -18.30 1.86 1.82
C ALA A 118 -16.78 1.60 1.85
N GLY A 119 -16.29 1.04 2.96
CA GLY A 119 -14.92 0.58 3.12
C GLY A 119 -14.83 -0.94 2.96
N SER A 120 -15.00 -1.69 4.04
CA SER A 120 -14.99 -3.18 4.00
C SER A 120 -16.14 -3.76 3.15
N ASP A 121 -17.27 -3.07 3.09
CA ASP A 121 -18.37 -3.38 2.17
C ASP A 121 -18.20 -2.63 0.85
N VAL A 122 -17.26 -3.08 0.01
CA VAL A 122 -17.05 -2.51 -1.33
C VAL A 122 -18.31 -2.57 -2.20
N ARG A 123 -19.24 -3.51 -1.92
CA ARG A 123 -20.50 -3.61 -2.67
C ARG A 123 -21.44 -2.44 -2.41
N GLY A 124 -21.22 -1.73 -1.31
CA GLY A 124 -22.01 -0.56 -0.90
C GLY A 124 -21.59 0.74 -1.57
N ILE A 125 -20.63 0.75 -2.53
CA ILE A 125 -20.26 1.98 -3.25
C ILE A 125 -21.47 2.54 -4.01
N LYS A 126 -21.46 3.86 -4.20
CA LYS A 126 -22.56 4.58 -4.86
C LYS A 126 -22.13 5.29 -6.15
N THR A 127 -20.82 5.45 -6.38
CA THR A 127 -20.29 6.03 -7.62
C THR A 127 -20.88 5.33 -8.83
N GLU A 128 -21.41 6.09 -9.77
CA GLU A 128 -22.06 5.62 -10.99
C GLU A 128 -21.30 6.11 -12.22
N ALA A 129 -21.36 5.32 -13.28
CA ALA A 129 -20.89 5.66 -14.60
C ALA A 129 -22.02 5.37 -15.61
N VAL A 130 -22.58 6.42 -16.19
CA VAL A 130 -23.69 6.32 -17.16
C VAL A 130 -23.11 6.56 -18.55
N ARG A 131 -23.34 5.63 -19.47
CA ARG A 131 -22.86 5.77 -20.85
C ARG A 131 -23.73 6.76 -21.64
N GLU A 132 -23.09 7.74 -22.25
CA GLU A 132 -23.69 8.71 -23.16
C GLU A 132 -22.88 8.79 -24.47
N GLY A 133 -23.31 8.07 -25.49
CA GLY A 133 -22.60 7.97 -26.77
C GLY A 133 -21.22 7.30 -26.60
N ASP A 134 -20.16 8.05 -26.90
CA ASP A 134 -18.76 7.61 -26.82
C ASP A 134 -18.08 8.01 -25.50
N GLU A 135 -18.85 8.43 -24.49
CA GLU A 135 -18.35 8.82 -23.18
C GLU A 135 -19.15 8.13 -22.06
N TYR A 136 -18.56 8.08 -20.87
CA TYR A 136 -19.24 7.80 -19.62
C TYR A 136 -19.27 9.08 -18.78
N ILE A 137 -20.41 9.37 -18.17
CA ILE A 137 -20.58 10.43 -17.17
C ILE A 137 -20.45 9.82 -15.80
N ILE A 138 -19.41 10.22 -15.04
CA ILE A 138 -19.11 9.65 -13.73
C ILE A 138 -19.50 10.64 -12.64
N ASN A 139 -20.30 10.14 -11.68
CA ASN A 139 -20.75 10.87 -10.51
C ASN A 139 -20.52 10.03 -9.24
N GLY A 140 -19.94 10.65 -8.20
CA GLY A 140 -19.72 10.03 -6.91
C GLY A 140 -18.62 10.66 -6.09
N SER A 141 -18.32 10.08 -4.94
CA SER A 141 -17.25 10.57 -4.06
C SER A 141 -16.46 9.41 -3.48
N LYS A 142 -15.14 9.47 -3.58
CA LYS A 142 -14.20 8.51 -3.03
C LYS A 142 -13.51 9.09 -1.78
N MET A 143 -13.09 8.22 -0.88
CA MET A 143 -12.50 8.61 0.40
C MET A 143 -11.25 7.81 0.72
N TRP A 144 -10.35 8.39 1.47
CA TRP A 144 -9.08 7.81 1.89
C TRP A 144 -8.14 7.49 0.72
N ILE A 145 -8.10 8.37 -0.30
CA ILE A 145 -7.32 8.17 -1.51
C ILE A 145 -5.90 8.67 -1.29
N THR A 146 -4.97 7.74 -1.22
CA THR A 146 -3.53 7.99 -1.03
C THR A 146 -2.93 8.63 -2.28
N GLY A 147 -2.12 9.68 -2.08
CA GLY A 147 -1.42 10.37 -3.17
C GLY A 147 -2.32 11.22 -4.08
N ALA A 148 -3.62 11.38 -3.74
CA ALA A 148 -4.58 12.04 -4.63
C ALA A 148 -4.19 13.46 -5.01
N GLY A 149 -3.49 14.21 -4.14
CA GLY A 149 -3.03 15.57 -4.44
C GLY A 149 -1.87 15.65 -5.44
N HIS A 150 -1.29 14.52 -5.82
CA HIS A 150 -0.14 14.42 -6.72
C HIS A 150 -0.40 13.49 -7.92
N ALA A 151 -1.55 12.81 -7.96
CA ALA A 151 -1.90 11.88 -9.01
C ALA A 151 -2.15 12.61 -10.34
N GLU A 152 -1.64 12.05 -11.44
CA GLU A 152 -1.99 12.46 -12.79
C GLU A 152 -3.17 11.67 -13.35
N TRP A 153 -3.44 10.49 -12.78
CA TRP A 153 -4.61 9.69 -13.14
C TRP A 153 -5.10 8.84 -11.97
N PHE A 154 -6.37 8.46 -12.03
CA PHE A 154 -7.05 7.62 -11.05
C PHE A 154 -7.54 6.32 -11.67
N PHE A 155 -7.36 5.20 -10.98
CA PHE A 155 -8.25 4.07 -11.15
C PHE A 155 -9.53 4.33 -10.36
N VAL A 156 -10.69 4.25 -11.00
CA VAL A 156 -12.00 4.48 -10.36
C VAL A 156 -12.91 3.28 -10.56
N LEU A 157 -13.42 2.71 -9.46
CA LEU A 157 -14.46 1.68 -9.49
C LEU A 157 -15.83 2.33 -9.39
N ALA A 158 -16.71 2.07 -10.37
CA ALA A 158 -18.06 2.63 -10.42
C ALA A 158 -19.09 1.58 -10.89
N TYR A 159 -20.35 1.81 -10.59
CA TYR A 159 -21.44 1.03 -11.12
C TYR A 159 -21.83 1.51 -12.53
N THR A 160 -21.78 0.61 -13.52
CA THR A 160 -22.44 0.78 -14.82
C THR A 160 -23.81 0.13 -14.84
N ASN A 161 -24.04 -0.88 -13.98
CA ASN A 161 -25.33 -1.57 -13.87
C ASN A 161 -25.65 -1.97 -12.42
N LYS A 162 -26.25 -1.08 -11.63
CA LYS A 162 -26.63 -1.37 -10.24
C LYS A 162 -27.55 -2.57 -10.07
N LYS A 163 -28.40 -2.89 -11.07
CA LYS A 163 -29.35 -4.01 -10.98
C LYS A 163 -28.64 -5.37 -10.95
N ALA A 164 -27.44 -5.46 -11.50
CA ALA A 164 -26.61 -6.67 -11.46
C ALA A 164 -25.85 -6.87 -10.13
N GLY A 165 -26.06 -5.98 -9.14
CA GLY A 165 -25.30 -5.98 -7.88
C GLY A 165 -23.80 -5.79 -8.17
N TYR A 166 -22.91 -6.37 -7.35
CA TYR A 166 -21.47 -6.21 -7.50
C TYR A 166 -20.92 -6.65 -8.87
N LYS A 167 -21.65 -7.50 -9.60
CA LYS A 167 -21.30 -7.89 -10.98
C LYS A 167 -21.52 -6.77 -12.00
N GLY A 168 -22.19 -5.70 -11.63
CA GLY A 168 -22.44 -4.54 -12.50
C GLY A 168 -21.44 -3.40 -12.28
N MET A 169 -20.30 -3.66 -11.64
CA MET A 169 -19.22 -2.67 -11.48
C MET A 169 -18.24 -2.72 -12.63
N SER A 170 -17.75 -1.55 -13.02
CA SER A 170 -16.74 -1.37 -14.07
C SER A 170 -15.59 -0.52 -13.54
N GLY A 171 -14.38 -0.74 -14.05
CA GLY A 171 -13.18 0.03 -13.72
C GLY A 171 -12.87 1.06 -14.79
N PHE A 172 -12.52 2.26 -14.39
CA PHE A 172 -12.20 3.37 -15.29
C PHE A 172 -10.83 3.94 -14.97
N ILE A 173 -10.15 4.44 -16.00
CA ILE A 173 -8.96 5.27 -15.88
C ILE A 173 -9.39 6.70 -16.14
N ILE A 174 -9.17 7.61 -15.18
CA ILE A 174 -9.59 9.00 -15.27
C ILE A 174 -8.37 9.89 -15.10
N ASP A 175 -8.08 10.74 -16.08
CA ASP A 175 -7.01 11.73 -15.97
C ASP A 175 -7.39 12.76 -14.89
N ALA A 176 -6.45 13.11 -14.01
CA ALA A 176 -6.76 13.87 -12.78
C ALA A 176 -7.12 15.35 -13.05
N ASP A 177 -6.79 15.86 -14.22
CA ASP A 177 -7.12 17.21 -14.70
C ASP A 177 -8.50 17.30 -15.40
N SER A 178 -9.27 16.18 -15.42
CA SER A 178 -10.61 16.17 -16.00
C SER A 178 -11.55 17.15 -15.27
N GLU A 179 -12.35 17.89 -16.05
CA GLU A 179 -13.36 18.80 -15.51
C GLU A 179 -14.36 18.04 -14.62
N GLY A 180 -14.74 18.63 -13.49
CA GLY A 180 -15.67 18.04 -12.53
C GLY A 180 -14.99 17.19 -11.43
N ILE A 181 -13.66 17.13 -11.38
CA ILE A 181 -12.93 16.50 -10.28
C ILE A 181 -12.59 17.54 -9.22
N GLU A 182 -12.98 17.25 -7.98
CA GLU A 182 -12.62 18.03 -6.81
C GLU A 182 -11.87 17.19 -5.79
N LEU A 183 -10.68 17.68 -5.40
CA LEU A 183 -9.89 17.10 -4.32
C LEU A 183 -10.28 17.73 -2.99
N GLY A 184 -10.59 16.88 -2.01
CA GLY A 184 -10.81 17.33 -0.64
C GLY A 184 -9.52 17.77 0.05
N LYS A 185 -9.67 18.27 1.27
CA LYS A 185 -8.53 18.61 2.11
C LYS A 185 -7.67 17.37 2.38
N LYS A 186 -6.39 17.59 2.65
CA LYS A 186 -5.51 16.55 3.19
C LYS A 186 -6.00 16.13 4.58
N GLU A 187 -6.18 14.84 4.80
CA GLU A 187 -6.63 14.29 6.07
C GLU A 187 -5.50 14.30 7.12
N MET A 188 -5.85 14.62 8.36
CA MET A 188 -4.93 14.59 9.49
C MET A 188 -4.83 13.18 10.06
N ASN A 189 -4.05 12.33 9.40
CA ASN A 189 -3.88 10.94 9.81
C ASN A 189 -3.13 10.82 11.14
N MET A 190 -3.42 9.75 11.89
CA MET A 190 -2.71 9.39 13.12
C MET A 190 -1.22 9.12 12.86
N GLY A 191 -0.91 8.41 11.76
CA GLY A 191 0.43 8.08 11.30
C GLY A 191 0.48 8.04 9.78
N GLN A 192 1.65 7.78 9.20
CA GLN A 192 1.88 7.83 7.75
C GLN A 192 1.41 9.17 7.13
N ARG A 193 1.70 10.25 7.82
CA ARG A 193 1.16 11.58 7.50
C ARG A 193 1.67 12.14 6.17
N CYS A 194 2.77 11.62 5.66
CA CYS A 194 3.32 12.00 4.36
C CYS A 194 2.59 11.37 3.16
N SER A 195 1.60 10.47 3.36
CA SER A 195 0.94 9.74 2.26
C SER A 195 -0.11 10.55 1.49
N ASP A 196 -0.38 11.80 1.87
CA ASP A 196 -1.34 12.71 1.23
C ASP A 196 -2.71 12.07 0.93
N THR A 197 -3.38 11.62 1.97
CA THR A 197 -4.71 11.00 1.90
C THR A 197 -5.80 12.05 1.75
N ARG A 198 -6.69 11.92 0.74
CA ARG A 198 -7.79 12.87 0.48
C ARG A 198 -9.07 12.16 0.07
N SER A 199 -10.18 12.90 0.07
CA SER A 199 -11.36 12.56 -0.72
C SER A 199 -11.20 13.06 -2.16
N VAL A 200 -11.87 12.37 -3.11
CA VAL A 200 -11.96 12.76 -4.52
C VAL A 200 -13.43 12.72 -4.92
N THR A 201 -13.99 13.84 -5.35
CA THR A 201 -15.38 13.95 -5.79
C THR A 201 -15.41 14.11 -7.31
N PHE A 202 -16.34 13.40 -7.94
CA PHE A 202 -16.60 13.40 -9.36
C PHE A 202 -18.00 13.94 -9.59
N THR A 203 -18.12 15.05 -10.33
CA THR A 203 -19.39 15.70 -10.68
C THR A 203 -19.44 15.84 -12.18
N ASP A 204 -20.30 15.04 -12.82
CA ASP A 204 -20.49 14.99 -14.28
C ASP A 204 -19.18 14.83 -15.07
N VAL A 205 -18.22 14.07 -14.52
CA VAL A 205 -16.93 13.86 -15.16
C VAL A 205 -17.09 13.02 -16.41
N LYS A 206 -16.68 13.57 -17.55
CA LYS A 206 -16.71 12.91 -18.86
C LYS A 206 -15.48 12.05 -19.05
N VAL A 207 -15.69 10.76 -19.29
CA VAL A 207 -14.63 9.78 -19.49
C VAL A 207 -14.84 9.05 -20.80
N PRO A 208 -13.90 9.11 -21.74
CA PRO A 208 -14.00 8.40 -23.02
C PRO A 208 -14.18 6.89 -22.85
N VAL A 209 -14.92 6.24 -23.77
CA VAL A 209 -15.17 4.79 -23.68
C VAL A 209 -13.89 3.95 -23.72
N GLU A 210 -12.83 4.43 -24.35
CA GLU A 210 -11.52 3.79 -24.38
C GLU A 210 -10.82 3.76 -23.01
N ASN A 211 -11.27 4.55 -22.04
CA ASN A 211 -10.76 4.56 -20.67
C ASN A 211 -11.52 3.57 -19.75
N LEU A 212 -12.53 2.87 -20.25
CA LEU A 212 -13.09 1.69 -19.60
C LEU A 212 -12.07 0.54 -19.64
N ILE A 213 -11.63 0.06 -18.50
CA ILE A 213 -10.57 -0.96 -18.42
C ILE A 213 -10.99 -2.24 -19.16
N GLY A 214 -10.13 -2.65 -20.11
CA GLY A 214 -10.36 -3.83 -20.95
C GLY A 214 -11.47 -3.65 -21.98
N GLY A 215 -12.04 -2.44 -22.12
CA GLY A 215 -13.10 -2.13 -23.07
C GLY A 215 -14.43 -2.86 -22.79
N LYS A 216 -14.59 -3.43 -21.59
CA LYS A 216 -15.75 -4.25 -21.25
C LYS A 216 -16.36 -3.87 -19.90
N GLU A 217 -17.66 -3.57 -19.90
CA GLU A 217 -18.40 -3.33 -18.66
C GLU A 217 -18.52 -4.60 -17.79
N ASN A 218 -18.74 -4.37 -16.49
CA ASN A 218 -19.07 -5.39 -15.49
C ASN A 218 -17.90 -6.30 -15.07
N ASP A 219 -16.67 -6.02 -15.47
CA ASP A 219 -15.46 -6.72 -15.02
C ASP A 219 -14.73 -5.98 -13.88
N GLY A 220 -15.22 -4.79 -13.47
CA GLY A 220 -14.54 -3.93 -12.47
C GLY A 220 -14.37 -4.58 -11.11
N TRP A 221 -15.36 -5.33 -10.63
CA TRP A 221 -15.24 -6.08 -9.38
C TRP A 221 -14.09 -7.09 -9.42
N ILE A 222 -14.04 -7.90 -10.49
CA ILE A 222 -12.99 -8.92 -10.62
C ILE A 222 -11.62 -8.26 -10.72
N ASN A 223 -11.50 -7.18 -11.50
CA ASN A 223 -10.26 -6.45 -11.67
C ASN A 223 -9.78 -5.84 -10.35
N ALA A 224 -10.69 -5.23 -9.56
CA ALA A 224 -10.36 -4.67 -8.25
C ALA A 224 -9.95 -5.76 -7.24
N MET A 225 -10.60 -6.92 -7.22
CA MET A 225 -10.24 -8.01 -6.30
C MET A 225 -8.90 -8.65 -6.68
N LYS A 226 -8.63 -8.84 -7.98
CA LYS A 226 -7.31 -9.28 -8.45
C LYS A 226 -6.20 -8.29 -8.07
N ALA A 227 -6.46 -6.98 -8.19
CA ALA A 227 -5.50 -5.96 -7.77
C ALA A 227 -5.11 -6.14 -6.29
N PHE A 228 -6.07 -6.41 -5.40
CA PHE A 228 -5.77 -6.69 -3.99
C PHE A 228 -4.98 -7.99 -3.78
N ASP A 229 -5.26 -9.06 -4.53
CA ASP A 229 -4.51 -10.31 -4.42
C ASP A 229 -3.05 -10.12 -4.87
N HIS A 230 -2.79 -9.22 -5.84
CA HIS A 230 -1.46 -8.84 -6.29
C HIS A 230 -0.73 -7.90 -5.33
N SER A 231 -1.44 -6.94 -4.69
CA SER A 231 -0.83 -5.91 -3.84
C SER A 231 -0.58 -6.39 -2.40
N ARG A 232 -1.41 -7.29 -1.86
CA ARG A 232 -1.33 -7.73 -0.46
C ARG A 232 0.03 -8.31 -0.05
N PRO A 233 0.75 -9.12 -0.85
CA PRO A 233 2.10 -9.57 -0.47
C PRO A 233 3.05 -8.41 -0.23
N ALA A 234 3.09 -7.40 -1.11
CA ALA A 234 3.95 -6.22 -1.00
C ALA A 234 3.58 -5.34 0.21
N ILE A 235 2.28 -5.02 0.39
CA ILE A 235 1.84 -4.21 1.54
C ILE A 235 2.05 -4.94 2.88
N SER A 236 1.98 -6.27 2.89
CA SER A 236 2.34 -7.08 4.05
C SER A 236 3.83 -6.99 4.35
N SER A 237 4.67 -6.98 3.32
CA SER A 237 6.12 -6.79 3.46
C SER A 237 6.49 -5.39 3.92
N HIS A 238 5.74 -4.34 3.55
CA HIS A 238 5.88 -3.01 4.17
C HIS A 238 5.65 -3.08 5.69
N ALA A 239 4.63 -3.81 6.14
CA ALA A 239 4.36 -3.99 7.57
C ALA A 239 5.49 -4.77 8.27
N VAL A 240 6.01 -5.83 7.63
CA VAL A 240 7.19 -6.60 8.11
C VAL A 240 8.40 -5.69 8.23
N GLY A 241 8.66 -4.87 7.20
CA GLY A 241 9.76 -3.90 7.19
C GLY A 241 9.64 -2.89 8.31
N ASN A 242 8.45 -2.29 8.53
CA ASN A 242 8.22 -1.36 9.63
C ASN A 242 8.44 -2.01 11.00
N ALA A 243 7.98 -3.25 11.20
CA ALA A 243 8.23 -4.02 12.41
C ALA A 243 9.73 -4.28 12.61
N ARG A 244 10.45 -4.67 11.53
CA ARG A 244 11.90 -4.89 11.55
C ARG A 244 12.65 -3.62 11.92
N GLY A 245 12.33 -2.49 11.29
CA GLY A 245 12.96 -1.20 11.63
C GLY A 245 12.75 -0.82 13.09
N ALA A 246 11.54 -1.01 13.63
CA ALA A 246 11.26 -0.76 15.05
C ALA A 246 12.08 -1.67 15.98
N MET A 247 12.21 -2.96 15.64
CA MET A 247 13.02 -3.92 16.40
C MET A 247 14.51 -3.56 16.33
N GLU A 248 15.04 -3.21 15.15
CA GLU A 248 16.45 -2.82 14.97
C GLU A 248 16.79 -1.60 15.84
N GLU A 249 15.93 -0.58 15.84
CA GLU A 249 16.05 0.61 16.69
C GLU A 249 15.99 0.28 18.19
N ALA A 250 15.01 -0.57 18.59
CA ALA A 250 14.87 -1.02 19.98
C ALA A 250 16.09 -1.85 20.44
N LEU A 251 16.60 -2.72 19.58
CA LEU A 251 17.79 -3.51 19.85
C LEU A 251 19.02 -2.60 20.05
N GLN A 252 19.23 -1.62 19.17
CA GLN A 252 20.35 -0.70 19.29
C GLN A 252 20.25 0.13 20.58
N TYR A 253 19.08 0.75 20.84
CA TYR A 253 18.84 1.50 22.05
C TYR A 253 19.06 0.66 23.31
N SER A 254 18.65 -0.60 23.31
CA SER A 254 18.79 -1.49 24.47
C SER A 254 20.24 -1.84 24.84
N LYS A 255 21.17 -1.74 23.88
CA LYS A 255 22.61 -1.93 24.09
C LYS A 255 23.29 -0.70 24.67
N GLU A 256 22.74 0.49 24.42
CA GLU A 256 23.30 1.79 24.81
C GLU A 256 22.69 2.30 26.11
N ARG A 257 21.39 2.13 26.30
CA ARG A 257 20.68 2.59 27.48
C ARG A 257 21.01 1.72 28.68
N GLU A 258 21.45 2.34 29.77
CA GLU A 258 21.77 1.64 31.03
C GLU A 258 20.75 1.92 32.13
N THR A 259 20.47 0.88 32.90
CA THR A 259 19.75 0.93 34.17
C THR A 259 20.40 -0.06 35.16
N MET A 260 20.42 0.29 36.44
CA MET A 260 21.03 -0.57 37.46
C MET A 260 22.49 -0.97 37.16
N GLY A 261 23.25 -0.04 36.51
CA GLY A 261 24.67 -0.21 36.21
C GLY A 261 25.01 -1.14 35.04
N LYS A 262 24.05 -1.44 34.16
CA LYS A 262 24.25 -2.28 32.96
C LYS A 262 23.29 -1.92 31.84
N PRO A 263 23.65 -2.23 30.56
CA PRO A 263 22.75 -2.07 29.44
C PRO A 263 21.41 -2.78 29.67
N ILE A 264 20.30 -2.16 29.26
CA ILE A 264 18.95 -2.73 29.51
C ILE A 264 18.75 -4.07 28.80
N PHE A 265 19.45 -4.35 27.68
CA PHE A 265 19.46 -5.66 27.02
C PHE A 265 19.88 -6.80 27.97
N SER A 266 20.69 -6.53 29.00
CA SER A 266 21.11 -7.51 29.98
C SER A 266 19.98 -7.92 30.96
N HIS A 267 18.85 -7.22 30.94
CA HIS A 267 17.66 -7.63 31.68
C HIS A 267 16.85 -8.63 30.84
N GLN A 268 16.58 -9.81 31.40
CA GLN A 268 15.96 -10.92 30.69
C GLN A 268 14.62 -10.54 30.01
N SER A 269 13.81 -9.70 30.65
CA SER A 269 12.54 -9.24 30.06
C SER A 269 12.73 -8.46 28.75
N ILE A 270 13.78 -7.64 28.65
CA ILE A 270 14.08 -6.88 27.43
C ILE A 270 14.64 -7.79 26.33
N SER A 271 15.61 -8.65 26.68
CA SER A 271 16.19 -9.59 25.70
C SER A 271 15.14 -10.58 25.15
N PHE A 272 14.19 -11.03 25.98
CA PHE A 272 13.11 -11.91 25.53
C PHE A 272 12.13 -11.16 24.62
N MET A 273 11.78 -9.93 24.94
CA MET A 273 10.94 -9.08 24.09
C MET A 273 11.55 -8.92 22.69
N ILE A 274 12.85 -8.63 22.59
CA ILE A 274 13.56 -8.54 21.31
C ILE A 274 13.57 -9.88 20.56
N ALA A 275 13.77 -11.01 21.27
CA ALA A 275 13.73 -12.35 20.66
C ALA A 275 12.34 -12.68 20.09
N ASP A 276 11.28 -12.33 20.81
CA ASP A 276 9.89 -12.52 20.36
C ASP A 276 9.57 -11.65 19.15
N MET A 277 10.03 -10.38 19.13
CA MET A 277 9.91 -9.50 17.95
C MET A 277 10.58 -10.14 16.72
N ALA A 278 11.82 -10.61 16.85
CA ALA A 278 12.57 -11.23 15.77
C ALA A 278 11.85 -12.47 15.21
N THR A 279 11.31 -13.32 16.09
CA THR A 279 10.57 -14.53 15.71
C THR A 279 9.29 -14.19 14.94
N LYS A 280 8.51 -13.21 15.44
CA LYS A 280 7.27 -12.74 14.78
C LYS A 280 7.55 -12.17 13.39
N ILE A 281 8.60 -11.36 13.26
CA ILE A 281 9.03 -10.75 11.98
C ILE A 281 9.39 -11.84 10.97
N GLU A 282 10.19 -12.83 11.37
CA GLU A 282 10.60 -13.93 10.49
C GLU A 282 9.40 -14.76 10.02
N ALA A 283 8.49 -15.10 10.92
CA ALA A 283 7.26 -15.81 10.56
C ALA A 283 6.39 -15.02 9.56
N ALA A 284 6.27 -13.71 9.74
CA ALA A 284 5.52 -12.83 8.85
C ALA A 284 6.17 -12.72 7.47
N ARG A 285 7.51 -12.59 7.41
CA ARG A 285 8.29 -12.56 6.16
C ARG A 285 8.06 -13.81 5.33
N LEU A 286 8.13 -14.98 5.95
CA LEU A 286 7.93 -16.26 5.26
C LEU A 286 6.50 -16.38 4.69
N LEU A 287 5.49 -15.84 5.36
CA LEU A 287 4.13 -15.78 4.83
C LEU A 287 4.03 -14.85 3.60
N CYS A 288 4.72 -13.70 3.61
CA CYS A 288 4.78 -12.80 2.46
C CYS A 288 5.45 -13.47 1.26
N TRP A 289 6.59 -14.11 1.47
CA TRP A 289 7.31 -14.84 0.42
C TRP A 289 6.50 -16.01 -0.14
N LYS A 290 5.79 -16.76 0.72
CA LYS A 290 4.88 -17.81 0.26
C LYS A 290 3.80 -17.24 -0.65
N ALA A 291 3.13 -16.14 -0.25
CA ALA A 291 2.07 -15.52 -1.04
C ALA A 291 2.59 -15.00 -2.39
N ALA A 292 3.79 -14.41 -2.42
CA ALA A 292 4.46 -13.96 -3.64
C ALA A 292 4.83 -15.13 -4.55
N SER A 293 5.45 -16.20 -4.00
CA SER A 293 5.83 -17.38 -4.77
C SER A 293 4.64 -18.09 -5.41
N VAL A 294 3.51 -18.18 -4.73
CA VAL A 294 2.27 -18.77 -5.30
C VAL A 294 1.81 -17.98 -6.51
N LEU A 295 1.86 -16.64 -6.44
CA LEU A 295 1.49 -15.76 -7.54
C LEU A 295 2.46 -15.88 -8.73
N ASP A 296 3.77 -15.92 -8.48
CA ASP A 296 4.81 -16.04 -9.52
C ASP A 296 4.76 -17.38 -10.24
N ASN A 297 4.25 -18.42 -9.58
CA ASN A 297 3.97 -19.73 -10.22
C ASN A 297 2.63 -19.73 -11.01
N GLY A 298 2.00 -18.59 -11.23
CA GLY A 298 0.76 -18.45 -11.99
C GLY A 298 -0.50 -18.96 -11.27
N ASN A 299 -0.40 -19.21 -9.97
CA ASN A 299 -1.53 -19.69 -9.18
C ASN A 299 -2.27 -18.56 -8.47
N ARG A 300 -3.55 -18.77 -8.17
CA ARG A 300 -4.34 -17.88 -7.33
C ARG A 300 -3.82 -17.91 -5.89
N ASN A 301 -3.43 -16.76 -5.35
CA ASN A 301 -2.82 -16.62 -4.03
C ASN A 301 -3.73 -16.00 -2.96
N THR A 302 -5.04 -15.96 -3.18
CA THR A 302 -5.99 -15.26 -2.28
C THR A 302 -5.88 -15.70 -0.82
N LEU A 303 -5.73 -17.01 -0.57
CA LEU A 303 -5.59 -17.56 0.78
C LEU A 303 -4.24 -17.12 1.40
N GLU A 304 -3.14 -17.31 0.68
CA GLU A 304 -1.79 -16.99 1.14
C GLU A 304 -1.62 -15.48 1.36
N ALA A 305 -2.14 -14.66 0.45
CA ALA A 305 -2.15 -13.22 0.57
C ALA A 305 -2.95 -12.74 1.80
N ALA A 306 -4.10 -13.39 2.09
CA ALA A 306 -4.87 -13.09 3.29
C ALA A 306 -4.15 -13.52 4.57
N HIS A 307 -3.47 -14.67 4.59
CA HIS A 307 -2.61 -15.09 5.71
C HIS A 307 -1.50 -14.08 5.97
N ALA A 308 -0.74 -13.72 4.93
CA ALA A 308 0.36 -12.76 5.01
C ALA A 308 -0.12 -11.40 5.54
N LYS A 309 -1.16 -10.84 4.92
CA LYS A 309 -1.69 -9.52 5.28
C LYS A 309 -2.24 -9.47 6.70
N ARG A 310 -3.02 -10.47 7.10
CA ARG A 310 -3.55 -10.54 8.47
C ARG A 310 -2.43 -10.64 9.49
N PHE A 311 -1.48 -11.56 9.30
CA PHE A 311 -0.45 -11.82 10.28
C PHE A 311 0.56 -10.66 10.37
N ALA A 312 1.08 -10.19 9.22
CA ALA A 312 2.03 -9.09 9.17
C ALA A 312 1.47 -7.79 9.77
N ALA A 313 0.20 -7.45 9.49
CA ALA A 313 -0.43 -6.26 10.04
C ALA A 313 -0.60 -6.33 11.58
N ASP A 314 -1.00 -7.49 12.09
CA ASP A 314 -1.22 -7.68 13.53
C ASP A 314 0.12 -7.65 14.29
N ILE A 315 1.15 -8.38 13.82
CA ILE A 315 2.47 -8.38 14.49
C ILE A 315 3.21 -7.05 14.35
N CYS A 316 2.99 -6.31 13.26
CA CYS A 316 3.58 -5.00 13.10
C CYS A 316 3.13 -4.06 14.23
N MET A 317 1.84 -4.07 14.58
CA MET A 317 1.32 -3.27 15.69
C MET A 317 1.89 -3.75 17.03
N GLU A 318 2.01 -5.06 17.27
CA GLU A 318 2.59 -5.64 18.49
C GLU A 318 4.06 -5.23 18.62
N VAL A 319 4.88 -5.50 17.61
CA VAL A 319 6.33 -5.24 17.62
C VAL A 319 6.62 -3.74 17.79
N THR A 320 5.90 -2.87 17.08
CA THR A 320 6.12 -1.43 17.20
C THR A 320 5.69 -0.89 18.58
N THR A 321 4.66 -1.47 19.18
CA THR A 321 4.26 -1.15 20.56
C THR A 321 5.34 -1.58 21.57
N ASP A 322 5.87 -2.81 21.42
CA ASP A 322 6.94 -3.31 22.24
C ASP A 322 8.24 -2.49 22.07
N ALA A 323 8.53 -2.03 20.87
CA ALA A 323 9.67 -1.14 20.61
C ALA A 323 9.54 0.18 21.40
N VAL A 324 8.36 0.81 21.40
CA VAL A 324 8.09 1.99 22.25
C VAL A 324 8.31 1.66 23.73
N GLN A 325 7.88 0.47 24.19
CA GLN A 325 8.08 0.04 25.57
C GLN A 325 9.58 -0.13 25.93
N VAL A 326 10.40 -0.66 25.01
CA VAL A 326 11.86 -0.79 25.22
C VAL A 326 12.52 0.59 25.40
N PHE A 327 12.08 1.60 24.64
CA PHE A 327 12.56 2.98 24.78
C PHE A 327 12.05 3.66 26.07
N GLY A 328 10.97 3.14 26.68
CA GLY A 328 10.35 3.75 27.85
C GLY A 328 9.81 5.15 27.56
N GLY A 329 10.02 6.10 28.45
CA GLY A 329 9.55 7.49 28.29
C GLY A 329 10.06 8.17 27.01
N TYR A 330 11.26 7.86 26.57
CA TYR A 330 11.81 8.37 25.31
C TYR A 330 11.05 7.84 24.09
N GLY A 331 10.55 6.60 24.13
CA GLY A 331 9.75 6.03 23.03
C GLY A 331 8.39 6.71 22.83
N TYR A 332 7.92 7.47 23.82
CA TYR A 332 6.68 8.24 23.76
C TYR A 332 6.86 9.66 23.14
N SER A 333 8.10 10.04 22.88
CA SER A 333 8.43 11.32 22.23
C SER A 333 8.53 11.17 20.72
N GLU A 334 8.01 12.15 19.99
CA GLU A 334 8.12 12.26 18.51
C GLU A 334 9.58 12.47 18.04
N GLU A 335 10.51 12.79 18.96
CA GLU A 335 11.94 12.92 18.66
C GLU A 335 12.59 11.55 18.39
N TYR A 336 11.94 10.46 18.78
CA TYR A 336 12.41 9.10 18.57
C TYR A 336 11.58 8.36 17.54
N PRO A 337 12.21 7.57 16.66
CA PRO A 337 11.53 7.01 15.47
C PRO A 337 10.43 6.00 15.82
N VAL A 338 10.52 5.32 16.95
CA VAL A 338 9.58 4.25 17.36
C VAL A 338 8.15 4.76 17.54
N ALA A 339 7.96 6.03 17.98
CA ALA A 339 6.64 6.65 18.07
C ALA A 339 5.97 6.76 16.68
N ARG A 340 6.69 7.26 15.68
CA ARG A 340 6.23 7.34 14.29
C ARG A 340 5.90 5.97 13.72
N ARG A 341 6.75 4.97 13.94
CA ARG A 341 6.53 3.59 13.48
C ARG A 341 5.28 2.97 14.07
N MET A 342 5.04 3.14 15.38
CA MET A 342 3.84 2.63 16.04
C MET A 342 2.57 3.31 15.51
N ARG A 343 2.56 4.63 15.35
CA ARG A 343 1.43 5.35 14.75
C ARG A 343 1.15 4.87 13.33
N GLY A 344 2.21 4.70 12.53
CA GLY A 344 2.13 4.19 11.16
C GLY A 344 1.69 2.74 11.06
N ALA A 345 2.00 1.91 12.06
CA ALA A 345 1.64 0.50 12.07
C ALA A 345 0.12 0.26 12.09
N LYS A 346 -0.64 1.14 12.73
CA LYS A 346 -2.08 0.93 12.94
C LYS A 346 -2.87 0.79 11.65
N VAL A 347 -2.54 1.56 10.61
CA VAL A 347 -3.31 1.55 9.37
C VAL A 347 -3.15 0.24 8.58
N TYR A 348 -2.05 -0.51 8.77
CA TYR A 348 -1.90 -1.84 8.18
C TYR A 348 -3.00 -2.82 8.60
N GLN A 349 -3.58 -2.67 9.79
CA GLN A 349 -4.72 -3.48 10.23
C GLN A 349 -6.06 -3.06 9.59
N ILE A 350 -6.10 -1.91 8.88
CA ILE A 350 -7.33 -1.27 8.40
C ILE A 350 -7.44 -1.31 6.87
N PHE A 351 -6.48 -0.75 6.15
CA PHE A 351 -6.52 -0.62 4.70
C PHE A 351 -6.24 -1.94 3.96
N GLU A 352 -6.45 -1.98 2.66
CA GLU A 352 -6.31 -3.19 1.80
C GLU A 352 -7.10 -4.42 2.28
N GLY A 353 -8.20 -4.15 2.97
CA GLY A 353 -9.02 -5.11 3.70
C GLY A 353 -8.52 -5.30 5.13
N THR A 354 -9.40 -5.00 6.10
CA THR A 354 -9.08 -5.09 7.53
C THR A 354 -8.60 -6.48 7.92
N SER A 355 -7.88 -6.58 9.07
CA SER A 355 -7.51 -7.89 9.64
C SER A 355 -8.73 -8.81 9.85
N GLN A 356 -9.94 -8.26 10.05
CA GLN A 356 -11.20 -8.99 10.12
C GLN A 356 -11.65 -9.50 8.74
N ILE A 357 -11.54 -8.67 7.70
CA ILE A 357 -11.82 -9.09 6.32
C ILE A 357 -10.87 -10.20 5.88
N GLN A 358 -9.58 -10.13 6.25
CA GLN A 358 -8.64 -11.22 5.95
C GLN A 358 -9.07 -12.54 6.63
N ARG A 359 -9.52 -12.49 7.90
CA ARG A 359 -10.07 -13.69 8.59
C ARG A 359 -11.30 -14.24 7.87
N LEU A 360 -12.17 -13.38 7.38
CA LEU A 360 -13.34 -13.78 6.59
C LEU A 360 -12.93 -14.47 5.27
N ILE A 361 -11.92 -13.91 4.58
CA ILE A 361 -11.38 -14.53 3.35
C ILE A 361 -10.79 -15.90 3.67
N ILE A 362 -9.92 -16.00 4.67
CA ILE A 362 -9.29 -17.25 5.09
C ILE A 362 -10.36 -18.31 5.41
N SER A 363 -11.38 -17.95 6.22
CA SER A 363 -12.40 -18.90 6.60
C SER A 363 -13.20 -19.43 5.40
N ARG A 364 -13.46 -18.59 4.38
CA ARG A 364 -14.13 -19.00 3.15
C ARG A 364 -13.28 -19.91 2.30
N GLU A 365 -12.01 -19.59 2.11
CA GLU A 365 -11.08 -20.40 1.32
C GLU A 365 -10.80 -21.78 1.95
N LEU A 366 -10.91 -21.91 3.29
CA LEU A 366 -10.74 -23.20 3.98
C LEU A 366 -11.95 -24.15 3.86
N ILE A 367 -13.12 -23.64 3.50
CA ILE A 367 -14.35 -24.44 3.35
C ILE A 367 -14.79 -24.58 1.88
N SER A 368 -14.09 -23.94 0.93
CA SER A 368 -14.29 -24.09 -0.50
C SER A 368 -13.43 -25.23 -1.05
#